data_8a3a13d0782240562209431b97e348be
#
_entry.id   8a3a13d0782240562209431b97e348be
#
_cell.length_a   1.000
_cell.length_b   1.000
_cell.length_c   1.000
_cell.angle_alpha   90.00
_cell.angle_beta   90.00
_cell.angle_gamma   90.00
#
_symmetry.space_group_name_H-M   'P 1'
#
loop_
_entity.id
_entity.type
_entity.pdbx_description
1 polymer ?
#
loop_
_entity_poly.entity_id
_entity_poly.type
_entity_poly.pdbx_seq_one_letter_code
_entity_poly.pdbx_strand_id
1 'polypeptide(L)'
;IPALMAGNAVVQKADNQTAKTVQLARDLAVEAGVPQGIWQVVHGDAAEVGNAVTDNADYIAFTGSTPTGRIVAERAAKRLIGYSLELGGKNPMIVLPGANLEQAAEIALGSAFGNAGQLCVSIERLYVPNHALAEFEAILKRRIESMQVGSSSEFAHDIGSLTSKAQIERVAGFVDRAVAEGAKVLTGGEKLEQLGPNFYAPTVLTAVPKTAEVLTKEVF
;
A
#
# COMPACT_ATOMS: atom_id res chain seq x y z
N ILE A 1 11.46 15.74 5.78
CA ILE A 1 11.76 17.17 5.52
C ILE A 1 11.13 18.06 6.60
N PRO A 2 9.83 17.97 6.96
CA PRO A 2 9.24 18.88 7.98
C PRO A 2 10.01 18.90 9.30
N ALA A 3 10.45 17.75 9.79
CA ALA A 3 11.23 17.67 11.03
C ALA A 3 12.55 18.47 10.95
N LEU A 4 13.28 18.33 9.83
CA LEU A 4 14.52 19.09 9.59
C LEU A 4 14.24 20.61 9.50
N MET A 5 13.17 21.01 8.83
CA MET A 5 12.78 22.43 8.74
C MET A 5 12.38 23.02 10.09
N ALA A 6 11.87 22.19 10.99
CA ALA A 6 11.56 22.57 12.38
C ALA A 6 12.79 22.56 13.31
N GLY A 7 14.00 22.34 12.79
CA GLY A 7 15.25 22.38 13.57
C GLY A 7 15.61 21.06 14.27
N ASN A 8 14.98 19.95 13.90
CA ASN A 8 15.28 18.65 14.50
C ASN A 8 16.38 17.92 13.70
N ALA A 9 17.13 17.05 14.37
CA ALA A 9 17.91 16.02 13.70
C ALA A 9 17.04 14.79 13.44
N VAL A 10 17.36 14.04 12.36
CA VAL A 10 16.60 12.87 11.94
C VAL A 10 17.53 11.67 11.79
N VAL A 11 17.20 10.56 12.43
CA VAL A 11 17.73 9.25 12.13
C VAL A 11 16.66 8.45 11.42
N GLN A 12 16.89 8.11 10.16
CA GLN A 12 15.93 7.40 9.33
C GLN A 12 16.38 5.97 9.10
N LYS A 13 15.63 5.01 9.63
CA LYS A 13 15.75 3.62 9.19
C LYS A 13 15.07 3.48 7.83
N ALA A 14 15.85 3.26 6.80
CA ALA A 14 15.30 3.04 5.46
C ALA A 14 14.62 1.67 5.34
N ASP A 15 13.57 1.58 4.54
CA ASP A 15 13.08 0.27 4.10
C ASP A 15 14.13 -0.40 3.21
N ASN A 16 14.27 -1.72 3.33
CA ASN A 16 15.30 -2.47 2.61
C ASN A 16 15.09 -2.42 1.08
N GLN A 17 13.85 -2.27 0.62
CA GLN A 17 13.52 -2.18 -0.80
C GLN A 17 13.81 -0.79 -1.38
N THR A 18 13.79 0.25 -0.56
CA THR A 18 14.02 1.64 -0.97
C THR A 18 15.33 2.25 -0.43
N ALA A 19 16.22 1.42 0.11
CA ALA A 19 17.44 1.85 0.77
C ALA A 19 18.29 2.82 -0.07
N LYS A 20 18.52 2.48 -1.34
CA LYS A 20 19.31 3.34 -2.26
C LYS A 20 18.63 4.68 -2.56
N THR A 21 17.29 4.69 -2.69
CA THR A 21 16.53 5.92 -2.94
C THR A 21 16.61 6.86 -1.76
N VAL A 22 16.47 6.34 -0.54
CA VAL A 22 16.58 7.14 0.69
C VAL A 22 17.98 7.68 0.86
N GLN A 23 19.01 6.86 0.59
CA GLN A 23 20.41 7.30 0.64
C GLN A 23 20.69 8.43 -0.36
N LEU A 24 20.24 8.27 -1.61
CA LEU A 24 20.38 9.30 -2.64
C LEU A 24 19.69 10.61 -2.22
N ALA A 25 18.48 10.54 -1.70
CA ALA A 25 17.75 11.72 -1.23
C ALA A 25 18.53 12.47 -0.13
N ARG A 26 19.13 11.72 0.81
CA ARG A 26 19.98 12.28 1.86
C ARG A 26 21.23 12.93 1.29
N ASP A 27 21.91 12.28 0.33
CA ASP A 27 23.15 12.79 -0.26
C ASP A 27 22.88 14.08 -1.06
N LEU A 28 21.79 14.13 -1.84
CA LEU A 28 21.33 15.35 -2.52
C LEU A 28 21.00 16.49 -1.55
N ALA A 29 20.42 16.17 -0.39
CA ALA A 29 20.16 17.18 0.63
C ALA A 29 21.45 17.77 1.20
N VAL A 30 22.49 16.95 1.40
CA VAL A 30 23.82 17.41 1.84
C VAL A 30 24.48 18.28 0.77
N GLU A 31 24.44 17.88 -0.51
CA GLU A 31 24.91 18.69 -1.63
C GLU A 31 24.18 20.05 -1.70
N ALA A 32 22.89 20.08 -1.36
CA ALA A 32 22.09 21.30 -1.28
C ALA A 32 22.35 22.16 -0.02
N GLY A 33 23.27 21.76 0.84
CA GLY A 33 23.70 22.53 2.03
C GLY A 33 23.10 22.09 3.36
N VAL A 34 22.36 20.99 3.41
CA VAL A 34 21.93 20.40 4.69
C VAL A 34 23.14 19.85 5.43
N PRO A 35 23.39 20.25 6.69
CA PRO A 35 24.56 19.75 7.43
C PRO A 35 24.55 18.23 7.54
N GLN A 36 25.70 17.61 7.28
CA GLN A 36 25.83 16.15 7.15
C GLN A 36 25.35 15.36 8.38
N GLY A 37 25.45 15.94 9.58
CA GLY A 37 25.12 15.26 10.85
C GLY A 37 23.64 15.25 11.20
N ILE A 38 22.81 16.11 10.60
CA ILE A 38 21.41 16.27 11.04
C ILE A 38 20.41 15.36 10.33
N TRP A 39 20.80 14.71 9.25
CA TRP A 39 19.99 13.65 8.61
C TRP A 39 20.87 12.42 8.37
N GLN A 40 20.69 11.41 9.19
CA GLN A 40 21.40 10.15 9.10
C GLN A 40 20.46 9.04 8.64
N VAL A 41 20.95 8.20 7.71
CA VAL A 41 20.24 7.04 7.23
C VAL A 41 20.90 5.79 7.78
N VAL A 42 20.12 4.91 8.39
CA VAL A 42 20.58 3.63 8.91
C VAL A 42 19.87 2.49 8.16
N HIS A 43 20.62 1.42 7.94
CA HIS A 43 20.15 0.25 7.20
C HIS A 43 20.23 -0.98 8.10
N GLY A 44 19.37 -1.95 7.86
CA GLY A 44 19.37 -3.22 8.56
C GLY A 44 17.97 -3.77 8.81
N ASP A 45 17.90 -4.84 9.57
CA ASP A 45 16.67 -5.52 9.91
C ASP A 45 15.69 -4.62 10.68
N ALA A 46 14.41 -4.78 10.36
CA ALA A 46 13.37 -3.97 10.97
C ALA A 46 13.22 -4.21 12.47
N ALA A 47 13.41 -5.44 12.93
CA ALA A 47 13.29 -5.77 14.35
C ALA A 47 14.50 -5.27 15.14
N GLU A 48 15.70 -5.38 14.60
CA GLU A 48 16.93 -4.93 15.27
C GLU A 48 17.07 -3.42 15.20
N VAL A 49 17.27 -2.88 13.98
CA VAL A 49 17.55 -1.46 13.78
C VAL A 49 16.34 -0.58 14.07
N GLY A 50 15.11 -1.02 13.71
CA GLY A 50 13.89 -0.29 14.01
C GLY A 50 13.65 -0.16 15.52
N ASN A 51 13.92 -1.22 16.29
CA ASN A 51 13.85 -1.16 17.74
C ASN A 51 14.92 -0.23 18.31
N ALA A 52 16.16 -0.31 17.83
CA ALA A 52 17.24 0.57 18.28
C ALA A 52 16.92 2.05 18.03
N VAL A 53 16.36 2.39 16.85
CA VAL A 53 15.90 3.76 16.57
C VAL A 53 14.80 4.17 17.54
N THR A 54 13.79 3.32 17.76
CA THR A 54 12.69 3.62 18.67
C THR A 54 13.16 3.81 20.12
N ASP A 55 14.15 3.04 20.55
CA ASP A 55 14.67 3.09 21.93
C ASP A 55 15.58 4.29 22.21
N ASN A 56 16.06 4.98 21.17
CA ASN A 56 17.03 6.07 21.33
C ASN A 56 16.54 7.43 20.82
N ALA A 57 15.42 7.51 20.12
CA ALA A 57 14.87 8.78 19.63
C ALA A 57 14.02 9.49 20.69
N ASP A 58 13.85 10.81 20.57
CA ASP A 58 12.98 11.64 21.42
C ASP A 58 11.56 11.73 20.89
N TYR A 59 11.38 11.43 19.61
CA TYR A 59 10.09 11.35 18.91
C TYR A 59 10.16 10.33 17.79
N ILE A 60 9.10 9.55 17.59
CA ILE A 60 9.02 8.53 16.53
C ILE A 60 8.00 8.94 15.48
N ALA A 61 8.43 8.96 14.22
CA ALA A 61 7.54 8.96 13.06
C ALA A 61 7.67 7.60 12.36
N PHE A 62 6.58 6.85 12.30
CA PHE A 62 6.56 5.50 11.74
C PHE A 62 5.48 5.38 10.68
N THR A 63 5.83 4.79 9.54
CA THR A 63 4.89 4.36 8.50
C THR A 63 5.06 2.87 8.28
N GLY A 64 3.96 2.11 8.30
CA GLY A 64 4.00 0.67 8.06
C GLY A 64 2.74 -0.04 8.54
N SER A 65 2.86 -1.36 8.79
CA SER A 65 1.71 -2.16 9.17
C SER A 65 1.19 -1.84 10.59
N THR A 66 -0.11 -2.00 10.78
CA THR A 66 -0.75 -1.82 12.10
C THR A 66 -0.13 -2.69 13.21
N PRO A 67 0.18 -3.99 12.98
CA PRO A 67 0.87 -4.79 14.00
C PRO A 67 2.22 -4.20 14.43
N THR A 68 3.04 -3.75 13.47
CA THR A 68 4.33 -3.12 13.79
C THR A 68 4.14 -1.78 14.49
N GLY A 69 3.16 -0.98 14.06
CA GLY A 69 2.83 0.30 14.71
C GLY A 69 2.46 0.14 16.19
N ARG A 70 1.76 -0.93 16.56
CA ARG A 70 1.48 -1.26 17.97
C ARG A 70 2.75 -1.48 18.78
N ILE A 71 3.71 -2.22 18.23
CA ILE A 71 5.02 -2.47 18.88
C ILE A 71 5.76 -1.14 19.08
N VAL A 72 5.78 -0.29 18.05
CA VAL A 72 6.42 1.04 18.13
C VAL A 72 5.75 1.91 19.20
N ALA A 73 4.41 1.96 19.22
CA ALA A 73 3.65 2.71 20.23
C ALA A 73 3.93 2.24 21.66
N GLU A 74 3.96 0.92 21.88
CA GLU A 74 4.26 0.35 23.21
C GLU A 74 5.67 0.71 23.68
N ARG A 75 6.65 0.69 22.78
CA ARG A 75 8.05 1.06 23.11
C ARG A 75 8.15 2.56 23.41
N ALA A 76 7.54 3.41 22.60
CA ALA A 76 7.51 4.86 22.82
C ALA A 76 6.81 5.22 24.14
N ALA A 77 5.68 4.57 24.43
CA ALA A 77 4.94 4.79 25.68
C ALA A 77 5.76 4.43 26.94
N LYS A 78 6.55 3.36 26.91
CA LYS A 78 7.46 3.00 28.02
C LYS A 78 8.50 4.09 28.32
N ARG A 79 8.85 4.90 27.34
CA ARG A 79 9.81 6.00 27.45
C ARG A 79 9.13 7.36 27.63
N LEU A 80 7.80 7.43 27.60
CA LEU A 80 6.99 8.65 27.67
C LEU A 80 7.34 9.67 26.57
N ILE A 81 7.73 9.18 25.36
CA ILE A 81 8.01 10.01 24.19
C ILE A 81 6.82 10.07 23.25
N GLY A 82 6.72 11.16 22.46
CA GLY A 82 5.69 11.31 21.44
C GLY A 82 5.94 10.44 20.22
N TYR A 83 4.86 10.09 19.49
CA TYR A 83 4.95 9.37 18.23
C TYR A 83 3.82 9.75 17.27
N SER A 84 4.09 9.59 15.96
CA SER A 84 3.11 9.61 14.88
C SER A 84 3.15 8.28 14.15
N LEU A 85 1.99 7.69 13.91
CA LEU A 85 1.86 6.40 13.22
C LEU A 85 0.98 6.59 12.00
N GLU A 86 1.55 6.33 10.83
CA GLU A 86 0.85 6.21 9.56
C GLU A 86 0.74 4.73 9.23
N LEU A 87 -0.45 4.19 9.30
CA LEU A 87 -0.72 2.76 9.24
C LEU A 87 -1.64 2.42 8.07
N GLY A 88 -1.83 1.13 7.85
CA GLY A 88 -2.74 0.63 6.84
C GLY A 88 -4.22 0.82 7.20
N GLY A 89 -5.08 0.44 6.28
CA GLY A 89 -6.52 0.54 6.42
C GLY A 89 -7.28 -0.44 5.55
N LYS A 90 -8.61 -0.30 5.52
CA LYS A 90 -9.52 -1.01 4.62
C LYS A 90 -10.47 0.01 4.01
N ASN A 91 -9.93 0.83 3.11
CA ASN A 91 -10.54 2.06 2.66
C ASN A 91 -11.79 1.80 1.79
N PRO A 92 -12.93 2.42 2.11
CA PRO A 92 -14.14 2.29 1.31
C PRO A 92 -14.25 3.40 0.26
N MET A 93 -14.86 3.06 -0.89
CA MET A 93 -15.48 4.01 -1.80
C MET A 93 -16.97 3.76 -1.85
N ILE A 94 -17.78 4.81 -1.80
CA ILE A 94 -19.23 4.74 -1.85
C ILE A 94 -19.72 5.43 -3.11
N VAL A 95 -20.37 4.68 -3.99
CA VAL A 95 -21.05 5.21 -5.18
C VAL A 95 -22.46 5.62 -4.77
N LEU A 96 -22.77 6.90 -4.86
CA LEU A 96 -24.08 7.42 -4.48
C LEU A 96 -25.12 7.18 -5.58
N PRO A 97 -26.41 7.09 -5.23
CA PRO A 97 -27.49 7.08 -6.22
C PRO A 97 -27.40 8.29 -7.15
N GLY A 98 -27.49 8.07 -8.46
CA GLY A 98 -27.39 9.11 -9.47
C GLY A 98 -25.97 9.53 -9.85
N ALA A 99 -24.92 8.91 -9.28
CA ALA A 99 -23.55 9.14 -9.71
C ALA A 99 -23.34 8.70 -11.18
N ASN A 100 -22.44 9.40 -11.87
CA ASN A 100 -21.98 8.96 -13.18
C ASN A 100 -21.10 7.71 -13.01
N LEU A 101 -21.59 6.55 -13.46
CA LEU A 101 -20.94 5.26 -13.25
C LEU A 101 -19.62 5.11 -14.01
N GLU A 102 -19.48 5.72 -15.20
CA GLU A 102 -18.22 5.71 -15.95
C GLU A 102 -17.14 6.49 -15.20
N GLN A 103 -17.48 7.68 -14.69
CA GLN A 103 -16.55 8.48 -13.87
C GLN A 103 -16.23 7.80 -12.53
N ALA A 104 -17.24 7.21 -11.88
CA ALA A 104 -17.03 6.46 -10.65
C ALA A 104 -16.09 5.27 -10.85
N ALA A 105 -16.22 4.54 -11.97
CA ALA A 105 -15.33 3.43 -12.31
C ALA A 105 -13.90 3.92 -12.59
N GLU A 106 -13.71 5.03 -13.28
CA GLU A 106 -12.41 5.63 -13.53
C GLU A 106 -11.69 6.01 -12.23
N ILE A 107 -12.41 6.66 -11.31
CA ILE A 107 -11.90 7.00 -9.97
C ILE A 107 -11.56 5.73 -9.18
N ALA A 108 -12.43 4.72 -9.22
CA ALA A 108 -12.20 3.44 -8.54
C ALA A 108 -10.92 2.77 -9.04
N LEU A 109 -10.70 2.73 -10.35
CA LEU A 109 -9.49 2.14 -10.95
C LEU A 109 -8.21 2.86 -10.51
N GLY A 110 -8.16 4.18 -10.66
CA GLY A 110 -6.99 4.97 -10.25
C GLY A 110 -6.69 4.84 -8.74
N SER A 111 -7.75 4.80 -7.92
CA SER A 111 -7.61 4.74 -6.46
C SER A 111 -7.37 3.33 -5.92
N ALA A 112 -7.82 2.27 -6.61
CA ALA A 112 -7.64 0.89 -6.16
C ALA A 112 -6.35 0.26 -6.71
N PHE A 113 -5.97 0.60 -7.95
CA PHE A 113 -4.84 -0.04 -8.63
C PHE A 113 -3.62 0.87 -8.83
N GLY A 114 -3.68 2.12 -8.41
CA GLY A 114 -2.50 2.99 -8.36
C GLY A 114 -1.36 2.32 -7.60
N ASN A 115 -0.14 2.31 -8.16
CA ASN A 115 1.01 1.57 -7.62
C ASN A 115 0.73 0.07 -7.37
N ALA A 116 -0.07 -0.56 -8.24
CA ALA A 116 -0.55 -1.94 -8.08
C ALA A 116 -1.33 -2.18 -6.76
N GLY A 117 -2.05 -1.16 -6.27
CA GLY A 117 -2.81 -1.22 -5.02
C GLY A 117 -1.96 -1.10 -3.74
N GLN A 118 -0.65 -0.90 -3.87
CA GLN A 118 0.29 -0.86 -2.75
C GLN A 118 0.42 0.55 -2.16
N LEU A 119 -0.73 1.13 -1.75
CA LEU A 119 -0.81 2.42 -1.07
C LEU A 119 -1.74 2.29 0.14
N CYS A 120 -1.36 2.87 1.28
CA CYS A 120 -2.20 2.89 2.49
C CYS A 120 -3.56 3.58 2.26
N VAL A 121 -3.67 4.42 1.22
CA VAL A 121 -4.89 5.12 0.82
C VAL A 121 -5.65 4.40 -0.32
N SER A 122 -5.16 3.27 -0.83
CA SER A 122 -5.84 2.52 -1.88
C SER A 122 -7.22 2.07 -1.44
N ILE A 123 -8.19 2.19 -2.35
CA ILE A 123 -9.55 1.71 -2.10
C ILE A 123 -9.57 0.19 -2.23
N GLU A 124 -10.03 -0.47 -1.17
CA GLU A 124 -10.15 -1.92 -1.14
C GLU A 124 -11.60 -2.41 -1.07
N ARG A 125 -12.57 -1.52 -0.85
CA ARG A 125 -14.00 -1.84 -0.81
C ARG A 125 -14.82 -0.84 -1.59
N LEU A 126 -15.66 -1.35 -2.50
CA LEU A 126 -16.60 -0.56 -3.27
C LEU A 126 -18.03 -0.86 -2.80
N TYR A 127 -18.75 0.17 -2.39
CA TYR A 127 -20.17 0.10 -2.04
C TYR A 127 -20.98 0.72 -3.15
N VAL A 128 -21.77 -0.10 -3.83
CA VAL A 128 -22.56 0.29 -5.01
C VAL A 128 -24.03 0.01 -4.74
N PRO A 129 -24.96 0.94 -5.08
CA PRO A 129 -26.39 0.68 -4.97
C PRO A 129 -26.81 -0.53 -5.81
N ASN A 130 -27.68 -1.38 -5.27
CA ASN A 130 -28.10 -2.61 -5.96
C ASN A 130 -28.62 -2.38 -7.39
N HIS A 131 -29.35 -1.29 -7.62
CA HIS A 131 -29.91 -0.98 -8.94
C HIS A 131 -28.84 -0.59 -9.98
N ALA A 132 -27.65 -0.16 -9.54
CA ALA A 132 -26.53 0.22 -10.40
C ALA A 132 -25.44 -0.86 -10.49
N LEU A 133 -25.52 -1.92 -9.65
CA LEU A 133 -24.43 -2.88 -9.46
C LEU A 133 -24.05 -3.58 -10.77
N ALA A 134 -25.00 -4.13 -11.50
CA ALA A 134 -24.70 -4.89 -12.72
C ALA A 134 -24.04 -4.03 -13.81
N GLU A 135 -24.52 -2.80 -13.98
CA GLU A 135 -23.93 -1.85 -14.92
C GLU A 135 -22.51 -1.44 -14.49
N PHE A 136 -22.33 -1.13 -13.21
CA PHE A 136 -21.03 -0.75 -12.66
C PHE A 136 -20.01 -1.90 -12.76
N GLU A 137 -20.38 -3.14 -12.47
CA GLU A 137 -19.54 -4.33 -12.64
C GLU A 137 -19.12 -4.52 -14.10
N ALA A 138 -20.03 -4.32 -15.05
CA ALA A 138 -19.71 -4.42 -16.48
C ALA A 138 -18.70 -3.35 -16.93
N ILE A 139 -18.85 -2.11 -16.43
CA ILE A 139 -17.94 -1.01 -16.70
C ILE A 139 -16.56 -1.31 -16.10
N LEU A 140 -16.49 -1.68 -14.82
CA LEU A 140 -15.23 -2.02 -14.14
C LEU A 140 -14.51 -3.15 -14.87
N LYS A 141 -15.18 -4.24 -15.16
CA LYS A 141 -14.60 -5.39 -15.85
C LYS A 141 -13.97 -4.98 -17.17
N ARG A 142 -14.72 -4.30 -18.05
CA ARG A 142 -14.22 -3.82 -19.34
C ARG A 142 -12.98 -2.97 -19.20
N ARG A 143 -12.98 -2.03 -18.26
CA ARG A 143 -11.85 -1.11 -18.04
C ARG A 143 -10.62 -1.83 -17.49
N ILE A 144 -10.80 -2.74 -16.53
CA ILE A 144 -9.69 -3.51 -15.95
C ILE A 144 -9.07 -4.42 -16.99
N GLU A 145 -9.88 -5.10 -17.81
CA GLU A 145 -9.40 -5.98 -18.89
C GLU A 145 -8.64 -5.22 -19.99
N SER A 146 -8.83 -3.90 -20.11
CA SER A 146 -8.07 -3.05 -21.02
C SER A 146 -6.75 -2.53 -20.45
N MET A 147 -6.50 -2.69 -19.15
CA MET A 147 -5.28 -2.20 -18.50
C MET A 147 -4.05 -2.99 -18.96
N GLN A 148 -2.97 -2.27 -19.22
CA GLN A 148 -1.69 -2.86 -19.60
C GLN A 148 -0.90 -3.15 -18.33
N VAL A 149 -0.70 -4.44 -18.02
CA VAL A 149 0.14 -4.90 -16.90
C VAL A 149 1.53 -5.22 -17.41
N GLY A 150 2.55 -4.68 -16.76
CA GLY A 150 3.92 -4.94 -17.18
C GLY A 150 4.93 -4.04 -16.49
N SER A 151 6.18 -4.06 -16.94
CA SER A 151 7.20 -3.15 -16.44
C SER A 151 8.07 -2.63 -17.58
N SER A 152 8.28 -1.32 -17.62
CA SER A 152 9.24 -0.67 -18.49
C SER A 152 9.73 0.62 -17.85
N SER A 153 10.89 1.10 -18.29
CA SER A 153 11.40 2.42 -17.90
C SER A 153 10.69 3.57 -18.62
N GLU A 154 9.83 3.28 -19.59
CA GLU A 154 9.15 4.26 -20.44
C GLU A 154 7.74 4.59 -19.97
N PHE A 155 7.33 4.09 -18.80
CA PHE A 155 5.98 4.28 -18.24
C PHE A 155 4.84 3.87 -19.19
N ALA A 156 5.07 2.82 -19.99
CA ALA A 156 4.13 2.34 -21.01
C ALA A 156 3.02 1.43 -20.45
N HIS A 157 3.00 1.17 -19.14
CA HIS A 157 2.07 0.26 -18.49
C HIS A 157 1.27 0.97 -17.41
N ASP A 158 0.02 0.57 -17.25
CA ASP A 158 -0.89 1.11 -16.23
C ASP A 158 -0.58 0.55 -14.83
N ILE A 159 -0.15 -0.72 -14.77
CA ILE A 159 0.10 -1.44 -13.52
C ILE A 159 1.44 -2.17 -13.61
N GLY A 160 2.27 -2.00 -12.58
CA GLY A 160 3.54 -2.70 -12.40
C GLY A 160 3.43 -3.98 -11.58
N SER A 161 4.59 -4.48 -11.15
CA SER A 161 4.68 -5.64 -10.25
C SER A 161 4.36 -5.29 -8.80
N LEU A 162 4.02 -6.29 -8.02
CA LEU A 162 4.10 -6.22 -6.56
C LEU A 162 5.57 -6.18 -6.11
N THR A 163 5.82 -5.66 -4.92
CA THR A 163 7.18 -5.35 -4.44
C THR A 163 8.03 -6.59 -4.12
N SER A 164 7.40 -7.71 -3.78
CA SER A 164 8.12 -8.90 -3.31
C SER A 164 7.33 -10.18 -3.49
N LYS A 165 8.03 -11.32 -3.41
CA LYS A 165 7.40 -12.63 -3.36
C LYS A 165 6.45 -12.78 -2.17
N ALA A 166 6.81 -12.26 -1.00
CA ALA A 166 5.95 -12.30 0.18
C ALA A 166 4.64 -11.55 -0.06
N GLN A 167 4.69 -10.43 -0.78
CA GLN A 167 3.50 -9.65 -1.09
C GLN A 167 2.60 -10.36 -2.10
N ILE A 168 3.15 -11.01 -3.11
CA ILE A 168 2.33 -11.77 -4.08
C ILE A 168 1.64 -12.97 -3.43
N GLU A 169 2.33 -13.67 -2.52
CA GLU A 169 1.75 -14.78 -1.77
C GLU A 169 0.64 -14.29 -0.82
N ARG A 170 0.84 -13.13 -0.20
CA ARG A 170 -0.18 -12.48 0.64
C ARG A 170 -1.44 -12.17 -0.17
N VAL A 171 -1.31 -11.46 -1.30
CA VAL A 171 -2.43 -11.07 -2.16
C VAL A 171 -3.17 -12.31 -2.69
N ALA A 172 -2.43 -13.27 -3.27
CA ALA A 172 -3.00 -14.51 -3.76
C ALA A 172 -3.77 -15.26 -2.65
N GLY A 173 -3.17 -15.38 -1.46
CA GLY A 173 -3.81 -16.03 -0.32
C GLY A 173 -5.11 -15.37 0.12
N PHE A 174 -5.25 -14.04 0.07
CA PHE A 174 -6.52 -13.34 0.34
C PHE A 174 -7.59 -13.67 -0.70
N VAL A 175 -7.21 -13.68 -1.98
CA VAL A 175 -8.12 -14.00 -3.08
C VAL A 175 -8.57 -15.46 -2.99
N ASP A 176 -7.63 -16.41 -2.83
CA ASP A 176 -7.91 -17.83 -2.76
C ASP A 176 -8.85 -18.19 -1.60
N ARG A 177 -8.60 -17.63 -0.41
CA ARG A 177 -9.47 -17.85 0.75
C ARG A 177 -10.86 -17.26 0.54
N ALA A 178 -10.97 -16.05 0.01
CA ALA A 178 -12.26 -15.44 -0.27
C ALA A 178 -13.07 -16.27 -1.28
N VAL A 179 -12.42 -16.79 -2.33
CA VAL A 179 -13.06 -17.67 -3.32
C VAL A 179 -13.48 -18.98 -2.70
N ALA A 180 -12.63 -19.59 -1.86
CA ALA A 180 -12.97 -20.82 -1.14
C ALA A 180 -14.16 -20.65 -0.17
N GLU A 181 -14.35 -19.44 0.35
CA GLU A 181 -15.50 -19.07 1.17
C GLU A 181 -16.76 -18.72 0.35
N GLY A 182 -16.68 -18.63 -0.97
CA GLY A 182 -17.82 -18.40 -1.88
C GLY A 182 -17.83 -17.06 -2.60
N ALA A 183 -16.81 -16.24 -2.48
CA ALA A 183 -16.65 -15.04 -3.31
C ALA A 183 -16.50 -15.40 -4.79
N LYS A 184 -16.92 -14.50 -5.67
CA LYS A 184 -16.77 -14.65 -7.11
C LYS A 184 -15.71 -13.72 -7.65
N VAL A 185 -14.84 -14.20 -8.52
CA VAL A 185 -13.90 -13.37 -9.26
C VAL A 185 -14.64 -12.73 -10.43
N LEU A 186 -14.74 -11.41 -10.43
CA LEU A 186 -15.28 -10.65 -11.55
C LEU A 186 -14.24 -10.54 -12.67
N THR A 187 -12.99 -10.27 -12.29
CA THR A 187 -11.83 -10.19 -13.18
C THR A 187 -10.54 -10.43 -12.39
N GLY A 188 -9.46 -10.86 -13.04
CA GLY A 188 -8.17 -11.16 -12.43
C GLY A 188 -8.17 -12.47 -11.64
N GLY A 189 -7.58 -12.46 -10.45
CA GLY A 189 -7.56 -13.61 -9.54
C GLY A 189 -6.39 -14.56 -9.79
N GLU A 190 -5.39 -14.20 -10.58
CA GLU A 190 -4.29 -15.08 -10.94
C GLU A 190 -2.93 -14.39 -11.00
N LYS A 191 -1.87 -15.18 -10.84
CA LYS A 191 -0.50 -14.76 -11.06
C LYS A 191 -0.22 -14.68 -12.55
N LEU A 192 0.46 -13.64 -13.01
CA LEU A 192 0.85 -13.44 -14.41
C LEU A 192 2.30 -13.87 -14.60
N GLU A 193 2.57 -15.19 -14.47
CA GLU A 193 3.91 -15.77 -14.46
C GLU A 193 4.71 -15.44 -15.74
N GLN A 194 4.03 -15.26 -16.88
CA GLN A 194 4.65 -14.86 -18.15
C GLN A 194 5.29 -13.46 -18.11
N LEU A 195 4.88 -12.60 -17.17
CA LEU A 195 5.46 -11.27 -16.97
C LEU A 195 6.57 -11.27 -15.90
N GLY A 196 6.60 -12.31 -15.06
CA GLY A 196 7.57 -12.49 -14.00
C GLY A 196 6.96 -12.90 -12.66
N PRO A 197 7.80 -13.21 -11.66
CA PRO A 197 7.35 -13.87 -10.43
C PRO A 197 6.53 -12.96 -9.49
N ASN A 198 6.54 -11.65 -9.72
CA ASN A 198 5.87 -10.67 -8.86
C ASN A 198 4.66 -9.99 -9.51
N PHE A 199 4.15 -10.54 -10.62
CA PHE A 199 2.97 -9.98 -11.27
C PHE A 199 1.71 -10.75 -10.90
N TYR A 200 0.68 -9.99 -10.51
CA TYR A 200 -0.66 -10.49 -10.20
C TYR A 200 -1.68 -9.67 -10.98
N ALA A 201 -2.68 -10.33 -11.51
CA ALA A 201 -3.73 -9.65 -12.29
C ALA A 201 -4.54 -8.69 -11.40
N PRO A 202 -4.88 -7.49 -11.89
CA PRO A 202 -5.80 -6.60 -11.19
C PRO A 202 -7.11 -7.33 -10.92
N THR A 203 -7.50 -7.41 -9.64
CA THR A 203 -8.54 -8.34 -9.20
C THR A 203 -9.70 -7.62 -8.56
N VAL A 204 -10.91 -7.99 -8.98
CA VAL A 204 -12.16 -7.59 -8.34
C VAL A 204 -12.93 -8.82 -7.92
N LEU A 205 -13.32 -8.86 -6.66
CA LEU A 205 -14.17 -9.88 -6.07
C LEU A 205 -15.59 -9.34 -5.85
N THR A 206 -16.59 -10.16 -6.14
CA THR A 206 -18.01 -9.87 -5.88
C THR A 206 -18.64 -10.98 -5.04
N ALA A 207 -19.84 -10.73 -4.53
CA ALA A 207 -20.54 -11.68 -3.66
C ALA A 207 -19.69 -12.19 -2.49
N VAL A 208 -18.79 -11.36 -1.96
CA VAL A 208 -17.86 -11.71 -0.88
C VAL A 208 -18.69 -11.98 0.40
N PRO A 209 -18.53 -13.16 1.03
CA PRO A 209 -19.21 -13.46 2.29
C PRO A 209 -18.84 -12.46 3.39
N LYS A 210 -19.80 -12.10 4.24
CA LYS A 210 -19.58 -11.13 5.33
C LYS A 210 -18.50 -11.58 6.34
N THR A 211 -18.23 -12.89 6.40
CA THR A 211 -17.23 -13.51 7.25
C THR A 211 -15.82 -13.48 6.67
N ALA A 212 -15.69 -13.24 5.37
CA ALA A 212 -14.40 -13.27 4.69
C ALA A 212 -13.45 -12.20 5.22
N GLU A 213 -12.24 -12.62 5.56
CA GLU A 213 -11.23 -11.70 6.14
C GLU A 213 -10.84 -10.55 5.18
N VAL A 214 -10.96 -10.77 3.86
CA VAL A 214 -10.69 -9.75 2.85
C VAL A 214 -11.59 -8.52 2.98
N LEU A 215 -12.72 -8.59 3.70
CA LEU A 215 -13.57 -7.43 3.96
C LEU A 215 -13.06 -6.54 5.10
N THR A 216 -12.21 -7.06 5.97
CA THR A 216 -11.79 -6.37 7.21
C THR A 216 -10.30 -6.18 7.34
N LYS A 217 -9.51 -7.03 6.68
CA LYS A 217 -8.05 -6.93 6.70
C LYS A 217 -7.53 -6.27 5.43
N GLU A 218 -6.56 -5.41 5.59
CA GLU A 218 -5.80 -4.83 4.48
C GLU A 218 -5.12 -5.92 3.66
N VAL A 219 -5.30 -5.86 2.34
CA VAL A 219 -4.64 -6.80 1.41
C VAL A 219 -3.20 -6.38 1.13
N PHE A 220 -2.98 -5.05 1.01
CA PHE A 220 -1.65 -4.45 0.80
C PHE A 220 -0.67 -4.68 1.93
#